data_f5b071476b0bffae1dd922b3eeb454a6
#
_entry.id   f5b071476b0bffae1dd922b3eeb454a6
#
_cell.length_a   1.000
_cell.length_b   1.000
_cell.length_c   1.000
_cell.angle_alpha   90.00
_cell.angle_beta   90.00
_cell.angle_gamma   90.00
#
_symmetry.space_group_name_H-M   'P 1'
#
loop_
_entity.id
_entity.type
_entity.pdbx_description
1 polymer ?
#
loop_
_entity_poly.entity_id
_entity_poly.type
_entity_poly.pdbx_seq_one_letter_code
_entity_poly.pdbx_strand_id
1 'polypeptide(L)'
;FSALQQMDGSEYFYALSTMDNVEIRIYNRINLLTPWKSMGRLHDKYVIVDAGLYLLGGRNTYDYFLGDNGYKNYDRDVLVYSQDPENEESSIHQLEAYFESVWNLEDCKVFHDDKEDASRPDTVKAKRELEGRYRRLLQQYPAIGESADYVSMTFEVNKITLLSNPVHVYSKEPRVFYSLVQLMKETEEEIDIHTPYIICNDWMYDSLEEVCKGSGKAALMTNSAANNGNPFGASDYVKNKGRLLETGITVYEYEGG
;
A
#
# COMPACT_ATOMS: atom_id res chain seq x y z
N PHE A 1 6.91 -2.92 -12.44
CA PHE A 1 6.29 -4.21 -12.66
C PHE A 1 5.57 -4.21 -13.99
N SER A 2 5.79 -5.24 -14.79
CA SER A 2 5.65 -5.21 -16.23
C SER A 2 4.19 -5.30 -16.71
N ALA A 3 3.95 -4.89 -17.97
CA ALA A 3 2.73 -5.18 -18.71
C ALA A 3 2.33 -6.67 -18.65
N LEU A 4 3.29 -7.57 -18.49
CA LEU A 4 3.06 -9.02 -18.35
C LEU A 4 2.29 -9.36 -17.07
N GLN A 5 2.53 -8.67 -15.95
CA GLN A 5 1.77 -8.87 -14.71
C GLN A 5 0.34 -8.32 -14.78
N GLN A 6 0.07 -7.34 -15.63
CA GLN A 6 -1.30 -6.88 -15.86
C GLN A 6 -2.16 -7.91 -16.63
N MET A 7 -1.53 -8.90 -17.22
CA MET A 7 -2.19 -9.99 -17.96
C MET A 7 -2.29 -11.28 -17.14
N ASP A 8 -1.52 -11.40 -16.07
CA ASP A 8 -1.56 -12.58 -15.20
C ASP A 8 -2.87 -12.62 -14.40
N GLY A 9 -3.61 -13.72 -14.50
CA GLY A 9 -4.92 -13.88 -13.89
C GLY A 9 -6.03 -13.03 -14.50
N SER A 10 -5.85 -12.53 -15.71
CA SER A 10 -6.83 -11.65 -16.38
C SER A 10 -8.21 -12.28 -16.52
N GLU A 11 -8.29 -13.60 -16.71
CA GLU A 11 -9.55 -14.35 -16.78
C GLU A 11 -10.38 -14.25 -15.49
N TYR A 12 -9.75 -14.18 -14.34
CA TYR A 12 -10.44 -13.98 -13.07
C TYR A 12 -10.94 -12.54 -12.92
N PHE A 13 -10.14 -11.56 -13.34
CA PHE A 13 -10.59 -10.16 -13.35
C PHE A 13 -11.72 -9.94 -14.36
N TYR A 14 -11.68 -10.60 -15.52
CA TYR A 14 -12.82 -10.61 -16.45
C TYR A 14 -14.06 -11.21 -15.80
N ALA A 15 -13.94 -12.34 -15.14
CA ALA A 15 -15.05 -12.96 -14.44
C ALA A 15 -15.68 -12.07 -13.37
N LEU A 16 -14.84 -11.36 -12.60
CA LEU A 16 -15.29 -10.39 -11.60
C LEU A 16 -15.97 -9.17 -12.24
N SER A 17 -15.40 -8.60 -13.31
CA SER A 17 -15.95 -7.42 -13.99
C SER A 17 -17.32 -7.64 -14.63
N THR A 18 -17.71 -8.88 -14.86
CA THR A 18 -19.05 -9.23 -15.39
C THR A 18 -20.13 -9.24 -14.30
N MET A 19 -19.77 -9.11 -13.02
CA MET A 19 -20.74 -9.05 -11.93
C MET A 19 -21.32 -7.64 -11.83
N ASP A 20 -22.65 -7.54 -11.56
CA ASP A 20 -23.34 -6.24 -11.55
C ASP A 20 -22.87 -5.29 -10.45
N ASN A 21 -22.37 -5.84 -9.34
CA ASN A 21 -21.89 -5.09 -8.18
C ASN A 21 -20.36 -4.91 -8.15
N VAL A 22 -19.67 -5.16 -9.26
CA VAL A 22 -18.21 -5.05 -9.35
C VAL A 22 -17.83 -4.13 -10.49
N GLU A 23 -17.02 -3.12 -10.19
CA GLU A 23 -16.32 -2.30 -11.17
C GLU A 23 -14.81 -2.39 -10.93
N ILE A 24 -14.05 -2.62 -11.98
CA ILE A 24 -12.60 -2.70 -11.95
C ILE A 24 -12.03 -1.62 -12.84
N ARG A 25 -11.08 -0.84 -12.30
CA ARG A 25 -10.31 0.14 -13.09
C ARG A 25 -8.83 -0.20 -13.06
N ILE A 26 -8.14 0.13 -14.13
CA ILE A 26 -6.69 0.04 -14.22
C ILE A 26 -6.10 1.44 -14.23
N TYR A 27 -5.26 1.69 -13.25
CA TYR A 27 -4.49 2.92 -13.14
C TYR A 27 -3.31 2.89 -14.11
N ASN A 28 -3.19 3.93 -14.92
CA ASN A 28 -2.06 4.21 -15.82
C ASN A 28 -1.61 2.96 -16.62
N ARG A 29 -2.49 2.47 -17.50
CA ARG A 29 -2.16 1.39 -18.43
C ARG A 29 -0.90 1.73 -19.22
N ILE A 30 -0.03 0.75 -19.42
CA ILE A 30 1.16 0.93 -20.26
C ILE A 30 0.71 1.30 -21.67
N ASN A 31 1.18 2.46 -22.13
CA ASN A 31 0.95 2.95 -23.47
C ASN A 31 2.31 3.24 -24.11
N LEU A 32 2.59 2.54 -25.21
CA LEU A 32 3.86 2.69 -25.93
C LEU A 32 4.01 4.07 -26.60
N LEU A 33 2.91 4.80 -26.79
CA LEU A 33 2.93 6.17 -27.30
C LEU A 33 3.31 7.21 -26.22
N THR A 34 3.21 6.84 -24.94
CA THR A 34 3.54 7.71 -23.80
C THR A 34 4.46 7.00 -22.81
N PRO A 35 5.66 6.54 -23.25
CA PRO A 35 6.53 5.71 -22.42
C PRO A 35 7.01 6.40 -21.14
N TRP A 36 7.09 7.74 -21.15
CA TRP A 36 7.45 8.54 -19.96
C TRP A 36 6.43 8.45 -18.81
N LYS A 37 5.17 8.12 -19.09
CA LYS A 37 4.17 7.85 -18.05
C LYS A 37 4.36 6.48 -17.38
N SER A 38 5.16 5.59 -17.95
CA SER A 38 5.26 4.20 -17.51
C SER A 38 5.79 4.02 -16.08
N MET A 39 6.47 5.00 -15.52
CA MET A 39 6.98 4.98 -14.14
C MET A 39 5.92 5.35 -13.08
N GLY A 40 4.84 6.03 -13.48
CA GLY A 40 3.74 6.35 -12.59
C GLY A 40 2.94 5.07 -12.24
N ARG A 41 3.08 4.57 -11.00
CA ARG A 41 2.42 3.36 -10.52
C ARG A 41 1.64 3.65 -9.25
N LEU A 42 0.47 3.03 -9.12
CA LEU A 42 -0.27 2.99 -7.87
C LEU A 42 0.34 1.89 -7.00
N HIS A 43 0.65 2.24 -5.75
CA HIS A 43 1.22 1.27 -4.80
C HIS A 43 0.44 1.21 -3.48
N ASP A 44 -0.68 1.90 -3.40
CA ASP A 44 -1.53 1.93 -2.23
C ASP A 44 -2.26 0.59 -2.03
N LYS A 45 -2.42 0.18 -0.77
CA LYS A 45 -3.16 -1.01 -0.36
C LYS A 45 -4.05 -0.64 0.79
N TYR A 46 -5.31 -0.51 0.51
CA TYR A 46 -6.34 -0.27 1.51
C TYR A 46 -7.68 -0.86 1.08
N VAL A 47 -8.53 -1.08 2.05
CA VAL A 47 -9.92 -1.49 1.86
C VAL A 47 -10.78 -0.56 2.70
N ILE A 48 -11.82 0.02 2.12
CA ILE A 48 -12.81 0.85 2.80
C ILE A 48 -14.12 0.08 2.83
N VAL A 49 -14.80 0.07 3.95
CA VAL A 49 -16.07 -0.62 4.14
C VAL A 49 -17.11 0.34 4.73
N ASP A 50 -18.14 0.65 3.95
CA ASP A 50 -19.35 1.36 4.34
C ASP A 50 -19.11 2.67 5.14
N ALA A 51 -18.12 3.45 4.77
CA ALA A 51 -17.69 4.67 5.48
C ALA A 51 -17.44 4.51 7.00
N GLY A 52 -17.50 3.27 7.51
CA GLY A 52 -17.36 2.96 8.94
C GLY A 52 -16.01 2.33 9.30
N LEU A 53 -15.26 1.80 8.32
CA LEU A 53 -14.02 1.08 8.57
C LEU A 53 -13.07 1.20 7.40
N TYR A 54 -11.77 1.25 7.68
CA TYR A 54 -10.76 0.92 6.68
C TYR A 54 -9.62 0.08 7.24
N LEU A 55 -9.00 -0.70 6.36
CA LEU A 55 -7.71 -1.34 6.55
C LEU A 55 -6.71 -0.69 5.60
N LEU A 56 -5.58 -0.20 6.12
CA LEU A 56 -4.51 0.45 5.35
C LEU A 56 -3.16 -0.12 5.75
N GLY A 57 -2.34 -0.50 4.78
CA GLY A 57 -1.02 -1.03 5.07
C GLY A 57 -0.13 -1.22 3.85
N GLY A 58 0.94 -1.99 4.03
CA GLY A 58 1.93 -2.30 3.01
C GLY A 58 1.70 -3.62 2.28
N ARG A 59 0.83 -4.50 2.77
CA ARG A 59 0.68 -5.87 2.26
C ARG A 59 0.16 -5.91 0.83
N ASN A 60 0.90 -6.62 -0.01
CA ASN A 60 0.39 -7.03 -1.32
C ASN A 60 -0.44 -8.32 -1.20
N THR A 61 -1.26 -8.61 -2.21
CA THR A 61 -2.08 -9.83 -2.29
C THR A 61 -1.30 -11.03 -2.85
N TYR A 62 -0.15 -11.34 -2.22
CA TYR A 62 0.67 -12.51 -2.55
C TYR A 62 0.77 -13.46 -1.37
N ASP A 63 1.00 -14.75 -1.64
CA ASP A 63 1.07 -15.79 -0.61
C ASP A 63 2.14 -15.53 0.46
N TYR A 64 3.25 -14.91 0.11
CA TYR A 64 4.29 -14.54 1.08
C TYR A 64 3.92 -13.36 2.00
N PHE A 65 2.80 -12.67 1.76
CA PHE A 65 2.20 -11.71 2.68
C PHE A 65 0.99 -12.28 3.42
N LEU A 66 0.11 -13.01 2.72
CA LEU A 66 -1.21 -13.42 3.22
C LEU A 66 -1.35 -14.94 3.39
N GLY A 67 -0.54 -15.75 2.70
CA GLY A 67 -0.60 -17.21 2.78
C GLY A 67 0.04 -17.78 4.04
N ASP A 68 -0.14 -19.09 4.29
CA ASP A 68 0.30 -19.77 5.51
C ASP A 68 1.63 -20.50 5.34
N ASN A 69 2.12 -20.69 4.11
CA ASN A 69 3.27 -21.53 3.80
C ASN A 69 4.41 -20.77 3.15
N GLY A 70 5.63 -21.23 3.38
CA GLY A 70 6.83 -20.72 2.74
C GLY A 70 7.39 -19.45 3.37
N TYR A 71 8.17 -18.73 2.57
CA TYR A 71 8.79 -17.48 2.96
C TYR A 71 7.73 -16.41 3.30
N LYS A 72 7.97 -15.63 4.34
CA LYS A 72 7.06 -14.58 4.82
C LYS A 72 7.73 -13.23 4.83
N ASN A 73 7.00 -12.23 4.34
CA ASN A 73 7.33 -10.83 4.57
C ASN A 73 6.65 -10.35 5.85
N TYR A 74 7.41 -9.68 6.71
CA TYR A 74 6.83 -8.94 7.83
C TYR A 74 6.28 -7.61 7.31
N ASP A 75 5.02 -7.36 7.63
CA ASP A 75 4.34 -6.13 7.28
C ASP A 75 3.31 -5.78 8.36
N ARG A 76 2.89 -4.53 8.42
CA ARG A 76 1.89 -4.05 9.38
C ARG A 76 0.81 -3.30 8.66
N ASP A 77 -0.42 -3.59 9.05
CA ASP A 77 -1.59 -2.86 8.60
C ASP A 77 -2.26 -2.22 9.81
N VAL A 78 -2.93 -1.10 9.61
CA VAL A 78 -3.79 -0.47 10.62
C VAL A 78 -5.24 -0.68 10.23
N LEU A 79 -6.05 -1.11 11.20
CA LEU A 79 -7.49 -1.14 11.10
C LEU A 79 -8.01 0.09 11.85
N VAL A 80 -8.79 0.91 11.15
CA VAL A 80 -9.46 2.07 11.72
C VAL A 80 -10.95 1.86 11.63
N TYR A 81 -11.62 1.99 12.75
CA TYR A 81 -13.07 1.85 12.89
C TYR A 81 -13.67 3.13 13.45
N SER A 82 -14.71 3.65 12.85
CA SER A 82 -15.46 4.79 13.33
C SER A 82 -16.80 4.33 13.90
N GLN A 83 -17.13 4.80 15.11
CA GLN A 83 -18.46 4.61 15.68
C GLN A 83 -19.46 5.66 15.17
N ASP A 84 -18.98 6.71 14.53
CA ASP A 84 -19.76 7.77 13.92
C ASP A 84 -19.41 7.90 12.42
N PRO A 85 -20.09 7.13 11.55
CA PRO A 85 -19.86 7.20 10.10
C PRO A 85 -20.27 8.54 9.48
N GLU A 86 -21.09 9.35 10.16
CA GLU A 86 -21.52 10.68 9.67
C GLU A 86 -20.49 11.79 9.92
N ASN A 87 -19.41 11.48 10.64
CA ASN A 87 -18.35 12.45 10.90
C ASN A 87 -17.49 12.68 9.64
N GLU A 88 -17.84 13.68 8.85
CA GLU A 88 -17.16 14.06 7.61
C GLU A 88 -15.67 14.44 7.80
N GLU A 89 -15.23 14.81 9.01
CA GLU A 89 -13.82 15.10 9.32
C GLU A 89 -13.00 13.85 9.63
N SER A 90 -13.64 12.68 9.67
CA SER A 90 -12.95 11.42 9.97
C SER A 90 -11.88 11.07 8.93
N SER A 91 -10.84 10.34 9.34
CA SER A 91 -9.83 9.83 8.40
C SER A 91 -10.42 8.83 7.40
N ILE A 92 -11.60 8.25 7.66
CA ILE A 92 -12.29 7.36 6.74
C ILE A 92 -12.78 8.16 5.54
N HIS A 93 -13.50 9.28 5.76
CA HIS A 93 -13.94 10.17 4.68
C HIS A 93 -12.77 10.81 3.94
N GLN A 94 -11.67 11.12 4.64
CA GLN A 94 -10.44 11.57 3.97
C GLN A 94 -9.88 10.50 3.02
N LEU A 95 -9.92 9.22 3.41
CA LEU A 95 -9.47 8.11 2.55
C LEU A 95 -10.44 7.84 1.40
N GLU A 96 -11.75 7.97 1.62
CA GLU A 96 -12.76 7.90 0.56
C GLU A 96 -12.55 8.99 -0.49
N ALA A 97 -12.38 10.24 -0.06
CA ALA A 97 -12.08 11.36 -0.97
C ALA A 97 -10.77 11.14 -1.74
N TYR A 98 -9.76 10.56 -1.08
CA TYR A 98 -8.52 10.15 -1.75
C TYR A 98 -8.78 9.06 -2.78
N PHE A 99 -9.53 8.01 -2.44
CA PHE A 99 -9.92 6.95 -3.37
C PHE A 99 -10.62 7.50 -4.60
N GLU A 100 -11.62 8.36 -4.41
CA GLU A 100 -12.36 8.98 -5.51
C GLU A 100 -11.45 9.84 -6.40
N SER A 101 -10.50 10.55 -5.81
CA SER A 101 -9.54 11.35 -6.56
C SER A 101 -8.67 10.50 -7.48
N VAL A 102 -8.27 9.29 -7.03
CA VAL A 102 -7.55 8.31 -7.86
C VAL A 102 -8.46 7.67 -8.89
N TRP A 103 -9.67 7.27 -8.47
CA TRP A 103 -10.65 6.58 -9.30
C TRP A 103 -11.09 7.40 -10.50
N ASN A 104 -11.24 8.72 -10.31
CA ASN A 104 -11.70 9.66 -11.34
C ASN A 104 -10.58 10.28 -12.18
N LEU A 105 -9.32 9.88 -11.98
CA LEU A 105 -8.22 10.33 -12.84
C LEU A 105 -8.46 9.94 -14.30
N GLU A 106 -8.04 10.83 -15.22
CA GLU A 106 -8.03 10.51 -16.64
C GLU A 106 -7.19 9.27 -16.96
N ASP A 107 -6.12 9.04 -16.23
CA ASP A 107 -5.23 7.88 -16.38
C ASP A 107 -5.76 6.60 -15.69
N CYS A 108 -6.92 6.65 -15.02
CA CYS A 108 -7.60 5.50 -14.41
C CYS A 108 -8.81 5.10 -15.27
N LYS A 109 -8.71 4.00 -15.99
CA LYS A 109 -9.70 3.57 -16.99
C LYS A 109 -10.39 2.29 -16.57
N VAL A 110 -11.68 2.17 -16.89
CA VAL A 110 -12.42 0.93 -16.72
C VAL A 110 -11.66 -0.21 -17.39
N PHE A 111 -11.51 -1.31 -16.65
CA PHE A 111 -10.83 -2.50 -17.14
C PHE A 111 -11.64 -3.17 -18.23
N HIS A 112 -12.91 -3.44 -17.94
CA HIS A 112 -13.83 -4.13 -18.83
C HIS A 112 -15.27 -3.87 -18.36
N ASP A 113 -16.15 -3.49 -19.26
CA ASP A 113 -17.55 -3.11 -18.98
C ASP A 113 -18.59 -3.92 -19.78
N ASP A 114 -18.14 -4.85 -20.63
CA ASP A 114 -19.05 -5.70 -21.42
C ASP A 114 -19.58 -6.88 -20.58
N LYS A 115 -20.83 -6.74 -20.13
CA LYS A 115 -21.51 -7.77 -19.33
C LYS A 115 -21.93 -8.99 -20.17
N GLU A 116 -21.96 -8.91 -21.51
CA GLU A 116 -22.27 -10.06 -22.38
C GLU A 116 -21.17 -11.13 -22.31
N ASP A 117 -19.95 -10.74 -21.98
CA ASP A 117 -18.84 -11.66 -21.76
C ASP A 117 -19.04 -12.62 -20.56
N ALA A 118 -20.05 -12.38 -19.71
CA ALA A 118 -20.39 -13.29 -18.61
C ALA A 118 -20.71 -14.73 -19.07
N SER A 119 -21.18 -14.89 -20.31
CA SER A 119 -21.53 -16.19 -20.92
C SER A 119 -20.36 -16.91 -21.59
N ARG A 120 -19.22 -16.27 -21.76
CA ARG A 120 -18.04 -16.88 -22.41
C ARG A 120 -17.55 -18.09 -21.60
N PRO A 121 -17.15 -19.19 -22.27
CA PRO A 121 -16.72 -20.42 -21.58
C PRO A 121 -15.59 -20.18 -20.56
N ASP A 122 -14.59 -19.34 -20.92
CA ASP A 122 -13.47 -19.04 -20.04
C ASP A 122 -13.90 -18.23 -18.81
N THR A 123 -14.78 -17.26 -18.99
CA THR A 123 -15.37 -16.46 -17.90
C THR A 123 -16.17 -17.34 -16.95
N VAL A 124 -17.03 -18.22 -17.49
CA VAL A 124 -17.82 -19.16 -16.68
C VAL A 124 -16.91 -20.13 -15.91
N LYS A 125 -15.84 -20.61 -16.54
CA LYS A 125 -14.85 -21.47 -15.88
C LYS A 125 -14.15 -20.74 -14.75
N ALA A 126 -13.63 -19.53 -14.99
CA ALA A 126 -12.94 -18.72 -13.98
C ALA A 126 -13.86 -18.39 -12.79
N LYS A 127 -15.12 -18.04 -13.03
CA LYS A 127 -16.12 -17.82 -11.99
C LYS A 127 -16.32 -19.05 -11.09
N ARG A 128 -16.48 -20.23 -11.68
CA ARG A 128 -16.60 -21.49 -10.92
C ARG A 128 -15.36 -21.79 -10.10
N GLU A 129 -14.18 -21.51 -10.64
CA GLU A 129 -12.91 -21.69 -9.90
C GLU A 129 -12.82 -20.74 -8.71
N LEU A 130 -13.17 -19.46 -8.88
CA LEU A 130 -13.21 -18.47 -7.77
C LEU A 130 -14.19 -18.91 -6.67
N GLU A 131 -15.42 -19.30 -7.05
CA GLU A 131 -16.41 -19.81 -6.11
C GLU A 131 -15.92 -21.07 -5.37
N GLY A 132 -15.25 -21.96 -6.09
CA GLY A 132 -14.67 -23.17 -5.50
C GLY A 132 -13.53 -22.88 -4.53
N ARG A 133 -12.67 -21.88 -4.84
CA ARG A 133 -11.62 -21.41 -3.94
C ARG A 133 -12.22 -20.79 -2.68
N TYR A 134 -13.20 -19.92 -2.82
CA TYR A 134 -13.87 -19.27 -1.70
C TYR A 134 -14.52 -20.28 -0.74
N ARG A 135 -15.25 -21.28 -1.28
CA ARG A 135 -15.84 -22.34 -0.45
C ARG A 135 -14.77 -23.14 0.33
N ARG A 136 -13.63 -23.45 -0.29
CA ARG A 136 -12.52 -24.11 0.41
C ARG A 136 -11.93 -23.24 1.52
N LEU A 137 -11.77 -21.94 1.28
CA LEU A 137 -11.33 -20.98 2.30
C LEU A 137 -12.26 -20.93 3.49
N LEU A 138 -13.58 -20.86 3.25
CA LEU A 138 -14.58 -20.91 4.33
C LEU A 138 -14.55 -22.23 5.12
N GLN A 139 -14.27 -23.34 4.46
CA GLN A 139 -14.11 -24.63 5.16
C GLN A 139 -12.82 -24.69 6.00
N GLN A 140 -11.75 -24.14 5.50
CA GLN A 140 -10.46 -24.12 6.17
C GLN A 140 -10.41 -23.06 7.29
N TYR A 141 -11.06 -21.93 7.07
CA TYR A 141 -11.09 -20.77 7.97
C TYR A 141 -12.52 -20.28 8.16
N PRO A 142 -13.36 -20.96 8.95
CA PRO A 142 -14.78 -20.59 9.14
C PRO A 142 -14.97 -19.16 9.63
N ALA A 143 -14.04 -18.63 10.42
CA ALA A 143 -14.06 -17.27 10.94
C ALA A 143 -14.10 -16.17 9.85
N ILE A 144 -13.71 -16.46 8.60
CA ILE A 144 -13.84 -15.52 7.49
C ILE A 144 -15.33 -15.17 7.21
N GLY A 145 -16.24 -16.09 7.51
CA GLY A 145 -17.69 -15.90 7.35
C GLY A 145 -18.40 -15.29 8.56
N GLU A 146 -17.69 -15.03 9.64
CA GLU A 146 -18.25 -14.51 10.89
C GLU A 146 -18.06 -12.99 10.98
N SER A 147 -18.97 -12.30 11.66
CA SER A 147 -18.80 -10.88 11.96
C SER A 147 -17.75 -10.69 13.06
N ALA A 148 -16.89 -9.71 12.89
CA ALA A 148 -15.87 -9.35 13.88
C ALA A 148 -16.38 -8.24 14.82
N ASP A 149 -16.02 -8.31 16.09
CA ASP A 149 -16.23 -7.22 17.05
C ASP A 149 -15.04 -6.24 16.96
N TYR A 150 -15.14 -5.28 16.05
CA TYR A 150 -14.08 -4.29 15.81
C TYR A 150 -13.82 -3.39 17.02
N VAL A 151 -14.85 -3.14 17.85
CA VAL A 151 -14.69 -2.31 19.06
C VAL A 151 -13.75 -2.97 20.04
N SER A 152 -13.88 -4.27 20.28
CA SER A 152 -12.98 -5.00 21.18
C SER A 152 -11.56 -5.18 20.61
N MET A 153 -11.39 -5.01 19.30
CA MET A 153 -10.09 -5.17 18.61
C MET A 153 -9.32 -3.86 18.46
N THR A 154 -9.91 -2.71 18.83
CA THR A 154 -9.33 -1.38 18.59
C THR A 154 -9.17 -0.62 19.91
N PHE A 155 -8.31 0.40 19.87
CA PHE A 155 -8.14 1.37 20.94
C PHE A 155 -8.73 2.70 20.51
N GLU A 156 -9.40 3.38 21.44
CA GLU A 156 -9.89 4.74 21.19
C GLU A 156 -8.72 5.71 21.03
N VAL A 157 -8.82 6.57 20.01
CA VAL A 157 -7.84 7.61 19.74
C VAL A 157 -8.54 8.95 19.50
N ASN A 158 -7.91 10.05 19.90
CA ASN A 158 -8.51 11.37 19.77
C ASN A 158 -8.61 11.86 18.34
N LYS A 159 -7.63 11.53 17.49
CA LYS A 159 -7.57 11.99 16.10
C LYS A 159 -6.66 11.12 15.26
N ILE A 160 -7.14 10.82 14.06
CA ILE A 160 -6.34 10.25 12.97
C ILE A 160 -6.41 11.20 11.78
N THR A 161 -5.27 11.46 11.14
CA THR A 161 -5.19 12.29 9.94
C THR A 161 -4.51 11.51 8.83
N LEU A 162 -5.14 11.47 7.66
CA LEU A 162 -4.55 10.87 6.47
C LEU A 162 -3.52 11.84 5.86
N LEU A 163 -2.32 11.34 5.60
CA LEU A 163 -1.30 12.05 4.82
C LEU A 163 -1.17 11.38 3.45
N SER A 164 -1.25 12.16 2.39
CA SER A 164 -1.10 11.68 1.02
C SER A 164 -0.26 12.62 0.16
N ASN A 165 0.43 12.05 -0.82
CA ASN A 165 1.06 12.83 -1.88
C ASN A 165 0.02 13.20 -2.96
N PRO A 166 0.29 14.22 -3.80
CA PRO A 166 -0.60 14.58 -4.91
C PRO A 166 -0.91 13.40 -5.82
N VAL A 167 -2.15 13.31 -6.28
CA VAL A 167 -2.66 12.22 -7.11
C VAL A 167 -2.50 12.56 -8.59
N HIS A 168 -1.50 12.01 -9.25
CA HIS A 168 -1.25 12.07 -10.70
C HIS A 168 -0.12 11.11 -11.10
N VAL A 169 0.08 10.89 -12.40
CA VAL A 169 1.07 9.93 -12.93
C VAL A 169 2.48 10.50 -13.10
N TYR A 170 2.67 11.78 -12.83
CA TYR A 170 3.95 12.47 -12.98
C TYR A 170 4.76 12.46 -11.66
N SER A 171 5.93 13.13 -11.70
CA SER A 171 6.73 13.36 -10.49
C SER A 171 5.90 14.12 -9.44
N LYS A 172 5.97 13.68 -8.19
CA LYS A 172 5.13 14.17 -7.10
C LYS A 172 5.93 15.00 -6.11
N GLU A 173 5.29 16.04 -5.58
CA GLU A 173 5.78 16.74 -4.41
C GLU A 173 5.80 15.78 -3.21
N PRO A 174 6.89 15.70 -2.43
CA PRO A 174 7.03 14.76 -1.31
C PRO A 174 6.33 15.27 -0.04
N ARG A 175 5.04 15.57 -0.12
CA ARG A 175 4.24 16.16 1.00
C ARG A 175 4.24 15.28 2.25
N VAL A 176 4.10 13.97 2.06
CA VAL A 176 4.12 13.01 3.18
C VAL A 176 5.47 13.07 3.89
N PHE A 177 6.58 13.02 3.15
CA PHE A 177 7.90 13.10 3.76
C PHE A 177 8.12 14.43 4.47
N TYR A 178 7.70 15.55 3.87
CA TYR A 178 7.76 16.87 4.52
C TYR A 178 7.01 16.87 5.85
N SER A 179 5.77 16.38 5.88
CA SER A 179 4.96 16.30 7.09
C SER A 179 5.60 15.41 8.16
N LEU A 180 6.17 14.26 7.76
CA LEU A 180 6.90 13.39 8.67
C LEU A 180 8.13 14.07 9.26
N VAL A 181 8.89 14.83 8.46
CA VAL A 181 10.04 15.61 8.94
C VAL A 181 9.62 16.65 9.99
N GLN A 182 8.47 17.34 9.77
CA GLN A 182 7.97 18.28 10.78
C GLN A 182 7.63 17.57 12.10
N LEU A 183 6.92 16.44 12.04
CA LEU A 183 6.62 15.62 13.22
C LEU A 183 7.89 15.12 13.91
N MET A 184 8.88 14.65 13.15
CA MET A 184 10.16 14.20 13.71
C MET A 184 10.94 15.32 14.39
N LYS A 185 10.86 16.56 13.89
CA LYS A 185 11.50 17.73 14.51
C LYS A 185 10.86 18.14 15.85
N GLU A 186 9.59 17.80 16.07
CA GLU A 186 8.86 18.02 17.31
C GLU A 186 9.11 16.93 18.37
N THR A 187 9.84 15.87 18.02
CA THR A 187 10.09 14.74 18.92
C THR A 187 11.13 15.11 19.99
N GLU A 188 10.83 14.82 21.25
CA GLU A 188 11.71 15.11 22.40
C GLU A 188 12.53 13.88 22.83
N GLU A 189 12.06 12.66 22.59
CA GLU A 189 12.67 11.44 23.13
C GLU A 189 13.28 10.55 22.04
N GLU A 190 12.47 9.88 21.25
CA GLU A 190 12.92 8.81 20.35
C GLU A 190 12.10 8.76 19.05
N ILE A 191 12.79 8.46 17.96
CA ILE A 191 12.20 8.23 16.62
C ILE A 191 12.64 6.86 16.14
N ASP A 192 11.66 5.97 15.94
CA ASP A 192 11.87 4.66 15.35
C ASP A 192 11.27 4.59 13.94
N ILE A 193 12.11 4.33 12.95
CA ILE A 193 11.74 4.22 11.55
C ILE A 193 11.90 2.78 11.08
N HIS A 194 10.83 2.17 10.59
CA HIS A 194 10.87 0.90 9.87
C HIS A 194 10.53 1.10 8.41
N THR A 195 11.44 0.76 7.53
CA THR A 195 11.19 0.81 6.07
C THR A 195 12.04 -0.25 5.36
N PRO A 196 11.47 -0.99 4.39
CA PRO A 196 12.25 -2.00 3.65
C PRO A 196 13.32 -1.40 2.75
N TYR A 197 13.18 -0.14 2.37
CA TYR A 197 14.10 0.59 1.50
C TYR A 197 14.28 2.00 1.99
N ILE A 198 15.49 2.52 1.89
CA ILE A 198 15.81 3.93 2.14
C ILE A 198 16.49 4.50 0.90
N ILE A 199 15.78 5.37 0.19
CA ILE A 199 16.23 6.05 -1.02
C ILE A 199 15.95 7.53 -0.82
N CYS A 200 17.00 8.33 -0.67
CA CYS A 200 16.90 9.74 -0.37
C CYS A 200 17.54 10.60 -1.47
N ASN A 201 16.94 11.74 -1.72
CA ASN A 201 17.60 12.85 -2.43
C ASN A 201 18.36 13.75 -1.44
N ASP A 202 19.07 14.76 -1.96
CA ASP A 202 19.89 15.64 -1.13
C ASP A 202 19.08 16.33 -0.03
N TRP A 203 17.93 16.90 -0.36
CA TRP A 203 17.05 17.56 0.61
C TRP A 203 16.57 16.60 1.71
N MET A 204 16.33 15.33 1.39
CA MET A 204 15.89 14.34 2.39
C MET A 204 17.04 14.00 3.35
N TYR A 205 18.28 13.89 2.88
CA TYR A 205 19.44 13.71 3.74
C TYR A 205 19.66 14.91 4.66
N ASP A 206 19.59 16.14 4.11
CA ASP A 206 19.72 17.37 4.89
C ASP A 206 18.64 17.46 5.98
N SER A 207 17.41 17.09 5.64
CA SER A 207 16.28 17.05 6.60
C SER A 207 16.49 16.02 7.71
N LEU A 208 17.00 14.83 7.40
CA LEU A 208 17.31 13.80 8.40
C LEU A 208 18.45 14.28 9.34
N GLU A 209 19.47 14.94 8.78
CA GLU A 209 20.55 15.52 9.57
C GLU A 209 20.02 16.58 10.56
N GLU A 210 19.11 17.47 10.11
CA GLU A 210 18.47 18.45 10.98
C GLU A 210 17.66 17.78 12.08
N VAL A 211 16.89 16.74 11.77
CA VAL A 211 16.14 15.95 12.75
C VAL A 211 17.07 15.35 13.79
N CYS A 212 18.15 14.69 13.37
CA CYS A 212 19.12 14.07 14.27
C CYS A 212 19.89 15.06 15.15
N LYS A 213 20.03 16.32 14.71
CA LYS A 213 20.65 17.40 15.52
C LYS A 213 19.72 17.97 16.59
N GLY A 214 18.41 17.94 16.36
CA GLY A 214 17.41 18.59 17.21
C GLY A 214 16.65 17.66 18.13
N SER A 215 16.44 16.42 17.71
CA SER A 215 15.66 15.41 18.44
C SER A 215 16.53 14.58 19.38
N GLY A 216 15.88 13.74 20.17
CA GLY A 216 16.52 12.68 20.92
C GLY A 216 17.22 11.65 20.01
N LYS A 217 16.97 10.38 20.24
CA LYS A 217 17.58 9.29 19.46
C LYS A 217 16.75 8.98 18.23
N ALA A 218 17.37 8.96 17.05
CA ALA A 218 16.73 8.49 15.81
C ALA A 218 17.34 7.15 15.36
N ALA A 219 16.50 6.15 15.18
CA ALA A 219 16.87 4.81 14.74
C ALA A 219 16.08 4.41 13.47
N LEU A 220 16.77 3.79 12.54
CA LEU A 220 16.22 3.28 11.30
C LEU A 220 16.50 1.79 11.20
N MET A 221 15.48 0.97 10.98
CA MET A 221 15.62 -0.42 10.58
C MET A 221 15.21 -0.57 9.12
N THR A 222 16.12 -1.16 8.33
CA THR A 222 15.89 -1.46 6.91
C THR A 222 16.39 -2.87 6.56
N ASN A 223 15.99 -3.40 5.40
CA ASN A 223 16.55 -4.67 4.96
C ASN A 223 18.04 -4.53 4.64
N SER A 224 18.82 -5.55 5.02
CA SER A 224 20.22 -5.65 4.55
C SER A 224 20.25 -5.83 3.02
N ALA A 225 21.38 -5.56 2.41
CA ALA A 225 21.58 -5.80 0.98
C ALA A 225 21.38 -7.28 0.60
N ALA A 226 21.73 -8.20 1.49
CA ALA A 226 21.58 -9.63 1.28
C ALA A 226 20.11 -10.12 1.39
N ASN A 227 19.31 -9.44 2.20
CA ASN A 227 17.89 -9.76 2.45
C ASN A 227 16.94 -8.76 1.79
N ASN A 228 17.28 -8.27 0.61
CA ASN A 228 16.48 -7.25 -0.08
C ASN A 228 15.93 -7.78 -1.41
N GLY A 229 14.61 -7.95 -1.47
CA GLY A 229 13.91 -8.39 -2.68
C GLY A 229 13.84 -7.36 -3.81
N ASN A 230 14.34 -6.13 -3.57
CA ASN A 230 14.38 -5.06 -4.57
C ASN A 230 15.83 -4.67 -4.89
N PRO A 231 16.40 -5.14 -6.03
CA PRO A 231 17.79 -4.86 -6.40
C PRO A 231 18.12 -3.37 -6.54
N PHE A 232 17.15 -2.56 -6.96
CA PHE A 232 17.34 -1.10 -7.08
C PHE A 232 17.43 -0.44 -5.70
N GLY A 233 16.55 -0.79 -4.78
CA GLY A 233 16.58 -0.30 -3.40
C GLY A 233 17.86 -0.73 -2.67
N ALA A 234 18.27 -1.99 -2.83
CA ALA A 234 19.53 -2.50 -2.28
C ALA A 234 20.75 -1.75 -2.84
N SER A 235 20.81 -1.55 -4.15
CA SER A 235 21.92 -0.86 -4.81
C SER A 235 22.05 0.59 -4.35
N ASP A 236 20.94 1.31 -4.26
CA ASP A 236 20.95 2.69 -3.78
C ASP A 236 21.41 2.79 -2.33
N TYR A 237 20.86 1.93 -1.46
CA TYR A 237 21.25 1.86 -0.06
C TYR A 237 22.75 1.60 0.12
N VAL A 238 23.30 0.58 -0.53
CA VAL A 238 24.74 0.25 -0.45
C VAL A 238 25.60 1.42 -0.89
N LYS A 239 25.22 2.08 -1.97
CA LYS A 239 25.95 3.24 -2.52
C LYS A 239 25.94 4.43 -1.56
N ASN A 240 24.82 4.69 -0.89
CA ASN A 240 24.59 5.90 -0.12
C ASN A 240 24.60 5.67 1.41
N LYS A 241 24.91 4.46 1.89
CA LYS A 241 24.93 4.12 3.32
C LYS A 241 25.84 5.05 4.14
N GLY A 242 27.03 5.39 3.63
CA GLY A 242 27.94 6.33 4.30
C GLY A 242 27.26 7.68 4.58
N ARG A 243 26.63 8.24 3.55
CA ARG A 243 25.90 9.51 3.67
C ARG A 243 24.72 9.42 4.65
N LEU A 244 24.01 8.29 4.66
CA LEU A 244 22.94 8.08 5.64
C LEU A 244 23.47 8.10 7.08
N LEU A 245 24.59 7.45 7.34
CA LEU A 245 25.22 7.44 8.66
C LEU A 245 25.75 8.83 9.07
N GLU A 246 26.20 9.63 8.12
CA GLU A 246 26.66 11.02 8.35
C GLU A 246 25.53 11.92 8.84
N THR A 247 24.24 11.59 8.60
CA THR A 247 23.10 12.34 9.17
C THR A 247 23.00 12.20 10.69
N GLY A 248 23.67 11.22 11.29
CA GLY A 248 23.60 10.93 12.72
C GLY A 248 22.55 9.88 13.10
N ILE A 249 21.78 9.37 12.13
CA ILE A 249 20.78 8.32 12.39
C ILE A 249 21.48 6.97 12.69
N THR A 250 20.98 6.23 13.68
CA THR A 250 21.43 4.87 13.95
C THR A 250 20.74 3.90 13.00
N VAL A 251 21.52 3.11 12.25
CA VAL A 251 20.96 2.19 11.26
C VAL A 251 21.10 0.74 11.71
N TYR A 252 19.99 0.02 11.67
CA TYR A 252 19.91 -1.43 11.88
C TYR A 252 19.56 -2.12 10.57
N GLU A 253 20.32 -3.15 10.20
CA GLU A 253 20.07 -3.96 9.01
C GLU A 253 19.41 -5.28 9.41
N TYR A 254 18.22 -5.55 8.87
CA TYR A 254 17.53 -6.82 9.06
C TYR A 254 18.06 -7.84 8.04
N GLU A 255 18.68 -8.90 8.53
CA GLU A 255 19.30 -9.95 7.69
C GLU A 255 18.38 -11.15 7.42
N GLY A 256 17.17 -11.14 7.97
CA GLY A 256 16.25 -12.27 7.89
C GLY A 256 16.46 -13.26 9.04
N GLY A 257 15.50 -14.20 9.19
CA GLY A 257 15.51 -15.24 10.21
C GLY A 257 14.63 -16.41 9.79
#